data_91a88e1e0bf645c20b056b0ae1fda0d2
#
_entry.id   91a88e1e0bf645c20b056b0ae1fda0d2
#
_cell.length_a   1.000
_cell.length_b   1.000
_cell.length_c   1.000
_cell.angle_alpha   90.00
_cell.angle_beta   90.00
_cell.angle_gamma   90.00
#
_symmetry.space_group_name_H-M   'P 1'
#
loop_
_entity.id
_entity.type
_entity.pdbx_description
1 polymer ?
#
loop_
_entity_poly.entity_id
_entity_poly.type
_entity_poly.pdbx_seq_one_letter_code
_entity_poly.pdbx_strand_id
1 'polypeptide(L)'
;MSDNVHAIGDTMIDKDDNQSIAQLYNAVKHSIRRYLYELDGTQPHDMYDLVLRQVEQPLLEAILEHTKGNQSKAAEYLGLNRGTLRKKLRTYNLHK
;
A
#
# COMPACT_ATOMS: atom_id res chain seq x y z
N MET A 1 -11.96 8.12 -20.20
CA MET A 1 -11.58 8.37 -19.51
C MET A 1 -11.14 8.34 -18.88
N SER A 2 -11.49 8.39 -19.04
CA SER A 2 -11.05 8.62 -18.25
C SER A 2 -10.82 8.50 -17.55
N ASP A 3 -11.30 8.49 -17.69
CA ASP A 3 -11.01 8.58 -16.81
C ASP A 3 -10.90 8.31 -15.97
N ASN A 4 -11.35 8.26 -16.16
CA ASN A 4 -11.14 8.28 -15.15
C ASN A 4 -10.84 8.14 -14.31
N VAL A 5 -11.18 8.08 -14.45
CA VAL A 5 -10.83 8.32 -13.51
C VAL A 5 -10.30 8.70 -13.07
N HIS A 6 -10.57 9.24 -13.23
CA HIS A 6 -9.91 9.83 -12.64
C HIS A 6 -10.10 10.81 -12.26
N ALA A 7 -10.62 10.74 -12.55
CA ALA A 7 -10.95 12.16 -12.48
C ALA A 7 -11.36 12.68 -11.15
N ILE A 8 -11.89 11.85 -10.41
CA ILE A 8 -12.37 12.21 -9.09
C ILE A 8 -11.27 12.78 -8.25
N GLY A 9 -10.15 12.17 -8.28
CA GLY A 9 -9.06 12.59 -7.45
C GLY A 9 -8.41 13.86 -7.91
N ASP A 10 -8.66 14.25 -9.14
CA ASP A 10 -7.94 15.37 -9.74
C ASP A 10 -8.03 16.64 -8.96
N THR A 11 -9.18 16.91 -8.35
CA THR A 11 -9.35 18.15 -7.62
C THR A 11 -8.83 18.07 -6.20
N MET A 12 -8.58 16.87 -5.70
CA MET A 12 -8.24 16.66 -4.31
C MET A 12 -6.76 16.33 -4.12
N ILE A 13 -6.11 15.84 -5.15
CA ILE A 13 -4.74 15.37 -5.08
C ILE A 13 -3.88 16.22 -6.01
N ASP A 14 -2.82 16.79 -5.48
CA ASP A 14 -1.96 17.61 -6.32
C ASP A 14 -1.04 16.72 -7.16
N LYS A 15 -0.28 17.36 -8.03
CA LYS A 15 0.56 16.67 -8.99
C LYS A 15 1.61 15.78 -8.32
N ASP A 16 2.21 16.28 -7.24
CA ASP A 16 3.27 15.54 -6.57
C ASP A 16 2.74 14.27 -5.94
N ASP A 17 1.55 14.35 -5.33
CA ASP A 17 0.92 13.17 -4.74
C ASP A 17 0.60 12.13 -5.80
N ASN A 18 0.08 12.58 -6.94
CA ASN A 18 -0.22 11.67 -8.04
C ASN A 18 1.03 11.01 -8.59
N GLN A 19 2.11 11.78 -8.68
CA GLN A 19 3.36 11.22 -9.16
C GLN A 19 3.91 10.16 -8.22
N SER A 20 3.85 10.42 -6.92
CA SER A 20 4.33 9.47 -5.94
C SER A 20 3.55 8.17 -6.01
N ILE A 21 2.24 8.26 -6.13
CA ILE A 21 1.41 7.07 -6.22
C ILE A 21 1.65 6.34 -7.54
N ALA A 22 1.82 7.09 -8.63
CA ALA A 22 2.12 6.48 -9.92
C ALA A 22 3.47 5.75 -9.89
N GLN A 23 4.45 6.32 -9.19
CA GLN A 23 5.74 5.67 -9.03
C GLN A 23 5.62 4.37 -8.26
N LEU A 24 4.77 4.35 -7.24
CA LEU A 24 4.52 3.13 -6.49
C LEU A 24 3.90 2.04 -7.38
N TYR A 25 2.91 2.42 -8.16
CA TYR A 25 2.28 1.50 -9.09
C TYR A 25 3.31 0.87 -10.02
N ASN A 26 4.15 1.71 -10.61
CA ASN A 26 5.16 1.24 -11.55
C ASN A 26 6.22 0.38 -10.87
N ALA A 27 6.62 0.75 -9.66
CA ALA A 27 7.61 0.00 -8.91
C ALA A 27 7.10 -1.39 -8.56
N VAL A 28 5.85 -1.49 -8.13
CA VAL A 28 5.25 -2.78 -7.80
C VAL A 28 5.20 -3.67 -9.02
N LYS A 29 4.71 -3.11 -10.12
CA LYS A 29 4.59 -3.87 -11.36
C LYS A 29 5.95 -4.38 -11.85
N HIS A 30 6.95 -3.50 -11.82
CA HIS A 30 8.29 -3.83 -12.23
C HIS A 30 8.88 -4.93 -11.35
N SER A 31 8.72 -4.80 -10.03
CA SER A 31 9.27 -5.76 -9.09
C SER A 31 8.63 -7.14 -9.25
N ILE A 32 7.33 -7.17 -9.50
CA ILE A 32 6.64 -8.44 -9.69
C ILE A 32 7.09 -9.11 -10.98
N ARG A 33 7.20 -8.33 -12.05
CA ARG A 33 7.68 -8.88 -13.31
C ARG A 33 9.07 -9.48 -13.18
N ARG A 34 9.94 -8.79 -12.46
CA ARG A 34 11.28 -9.26 -12.21
C ARG A 34 11.29 -10.54 -11.40
N TYR A 35 10.46 -10.59 -10.36
CA TYR A 35 10.36 -11.78 -9.53
C TYR A 35 9.93 -12.99 -10.35
N LEU A 36 8.91 -12.81 -11.19
CA LEU A 36 8.42 -13.88 -12.04
C LEU A 36 9.48 -14.35 -13.03
N TYR A 37 10.25 -13.41 -13.56
CA TYR A 37 11.34 -13.74 -14.48
C TYR A 37 12.40 -14.56 -13.76
N GLU A 38 12.74 -14.18 -12.55
CA GLU A 38 13.79 -14.85 -11.78
C GLU A 38 13.37 -16.23 -11.28
N LEU A 39 12.09 -16.53 -11.28
CA LEU A 39 11.64 -17.89 -10.95
C LEU A 39 12.04 -18.90 -12.02
N ASP A 40 12.24 -18.42 -13.22
CA ASP A 40 12.79 -19.23 -14.33
C ASP A 40 12.06 -20.56 -14.50
N GLY A 41 10.75 -20.50 -14.66
CA GLY A 41 9.94 -21.68 -14.89
C GLY A 41 9.39 -22.34 -13.63
N THR A 42 9.89 -21.95 -12.47
CA THR A 42 9.34 -22.39 -11.20
C THR A 42 7.99 -21.70 -10.99
N GLN A 43 7.00 -22.44 -10.58
CA GLN A 43 5.68 -21.84 -10.37
C GLN A 43 5.64 -21.00 -9.11
N PRO A 44 5.08 -19.80 -9.18
CA PRO A 44 4.92 -19.00 -7.97
C PRO A 44 3.83 -19.56 -7.08
N HIS A 45 3.94 -19.29 -5.79
CA HIS A 45 2.96 -19.73 -4.80
C HIS A 45 2.60 -18.57 -3.91
N ASP A 46 1.31 -18.45 -3.58
CA ASP A 46 0.83 -17.48 -2.61
C ASP A 46 1.27 -16.06 -2.90
N MET A 47 1.35 -15.72 -4.17
CA MET A 47 1.85 -14.41 -4.58
C MET A 47 0.99 -13.26 -4.09
N TYR A 48 -0.32 -13.47 -4.05
CA TYR A 48 -1.20 -12.41 -3.61
C TYR A 48 -0.83 -11.96 -2.19
N ASP A 49 -0.74 -12.92 -1.29
CA ASP A 49 -0.40 -12.62 0.11
C ASP A 49 1.01 -12.07 0.23
N LEU A 50 1.93 -12.64 -0.50
CA LEU A 50 3.33 -12.20 -0.47
C LEU A 50 3.45 -10.73 -0.88
N VAL A 51 2.86 -10.37 -2.01
CA VAL A 51 2.96 -9.00 -2.51
C VAL A 51 2.19 -8.03 -1.63
N LEU A 52 1.01 -8.44 -1.17
CA LEU A 52 0.19 -7.58 -0.34
C LEU A 52 0.92 -7.19 0.94
N ARG A 53 1.63 -8.12 1.55
CA ARG A 53 2.39 -7.83 2.76
C ARG A 53 3.51 -6.84 2.50
N GLN A 54 4.15 -6.94 1.34
CA GLN A 54 5.25 -6.05 0.97
C GLN A 54 4.77 -4.61 0.74
N VAL A 55 3.51 -4.42 0.46
CA VAL A 55 2.94 -3.09 0.27
C VAL A 55 2.24 -2.62 1.54
N GLU A 56 1.54 -3.51 2.20
CA GLU A 56 0.74 -3.13 3.36
C GLU A 56 1.61 -2.74 4.54
N GLN A 57 2.65 -3.49 4.81
CA GLN A 57 3.49 -3.19 5.96
C GLN A 57 4.11 -1.79 5.88
N PRO A 58 4.80 -1.43 4.79
CA PRO A 58 5.36 -0.08 4.71
C PRO A 58 4.29 1.01 4.70
N LEU A 59 3.11 0.71 4.16
CA LEU A 59 2.00 1.66 4.21
C LEU A 59 1.62 1.96 5.65
N LEU A 60 1.45 0.91 6.45
CA LEU A 60 1.09 1.09 7.86
C LEU A 60 2.19 1.79 8.64
N GLU A 61 3.44 1.42 8.37
CA GLU A 61 4.57 2.06 9.04
C GLU A 61 4.61 3.55 8.74
N ALA A 62 4.47 3.91 7.48
CA ALA A 62 4.55 5.31 7.08
C ALA A 62 3.41 6.13 7.66
N ILE A 63 2.20 5.57 7.68
CA ILE A 63 1.06 6.29 8.26
C ILE A 63 1.21 6.45 9.76
N LEU A 64 1.72 5.44 10.46
CA LEU A 64 1.95 5.56 11.89
C LEU A 64 3.01 6.60 12.20
N GLU A 65 4.06 6.65 11.40
CA GLU A 65 5.07 7.70 11.54
C GLU A 65 4.45 9.07 11.37
N HIS A 66 3.64 9.21 10.33
CA HIS A 66 2.98 10.48 10.02
C HIS A 66 2.05 10.93 11.15
N THR A 67 1.38 9.99 11.78
CA THR A 67 0.43 10.30 12.86
C THR A 67 1.09 10.21 14.24
N LYS A 68 2.39 9.98 14.28
CA LYS A 68 3.15 9.87 15.52
C LYS A 68 2.57 8.82 16.46
N GLY A 69 2.18 7.70 15.87
CA GLY A 69 1.65 6.58 16.63
C GLY A 69 0.18 6.69 16.99
N ASN A 70 -0.50 7.72 16.52
CA ASN A 70 -1.91 7.90 16.82
C ASN A 70 -2.74 6.97 15.94
N GLN A 71 -3.19 5.85 16.51
CA GLN A 71 -3.89 4.82 15.76
C GLN A 71 -5.27 5.27 15.27
N SER A 72 -5.94 6.11 16.03
CA SER A 72 -7.25 6.64 15.60
C SER A 72 -7.10 7.48 14.34
N LYS A 73 -6.11 8.36 14.34
CA LYS A 73 -5.81 9.17 13.17
C LYS A 73 -5.39 8.31 11.99
N ALA A 74 -4.55 7.32 12.26
CA ALA A 74 -4.07 6.43 11.21
C ALA A 74 -5.24 5.70 10.54
N ALA A 75 -6.16 5.19 11.34
CA ALA A 75 -7.33 4.49 10.82
C ALA A 75 -8.16 5.43 9.94
N GLU A 76 -8.31 6.66 10.40
CA GLU A 76 -9.06 7.67 9.68
C GLU A 76 -8.42 7.96 8.31
N TYR A 77 -7.12 8.17 8.29
CA TYR A 77 -6.39 8.46 7.06
C TYR A 77 -6.42 7.29 6.09
N LEU A 78 -6.40 6.07 6.62
CA LEU A 78 -6.41 4.87 5.80
C LEU A 78 -7.80 4.47 5.33
N GLY A 79 -8.83 5.04 5.96
CA GLY A 79 -10.19 4.64 5.64
C GLY A 79 -10.58 3.29 6.22
N LEU A 80 -9.93 2.89 7.32
CA LEU A 80 -10.19 1.63 7.99
C LEU A 80 -10.84 1.89 9.33
N ASN A 81 -11.65 0.93 9.82
CA ASN A 81 -12.07 1.08 11.20
C ASN A 81 -10.93 0.64 12.12
N ARG A 82 -11.03 1.06 13.38
CA ARG A 82 -9.94 0.86 14.32
C ARG A 82 -9.64 -0.61 14.58
N GLY A 83 -10.69 -1.43 14.64
CA GLY A 83 -10.49 -2.85 14.88
C GLY A 83 -9.72 -3.52 13.76
N THR A 84 -10.05 -3.16 12.53
CA THR A 84 -9.35 -3.68 11.37
C THR A 84 -7.89 -3.24 11.39
N LEU A 85 -7.65 -1.95 11.67
CA LEU A 85 -6.28 -1.47 11.74
C LEU A 85 -5.48 -2.19 12.81
N ARG A 86 -6.07 -2.38 13.99
CA ARG A 86 -5.36 -3.05 15.09
C ARG A 86 -4.97 -4.47 14.73
N LYS A 87 -5.85 -5.19 14.04
CA LYS A 87 -5.53 -6.53 13.58
C LYS A 87 -4.33 -6.52 12.66
N LYS A 88 -4.33 -5.58 11.72
CA LYS A 88 -3.25 -5.47 10.76
C LYS A 88 -1.94 -5.10 11.45
N LEU A 89 -2.01 -4.20 12.40
CA LEU A 89 -0.80 -3.81 13.13
C LEU A 89 -0.21 -4.99 13.89
N ARG A 90 -1.06 -5.84 14.45
CA ARG A 90 -0.57 -7.04 15.12
C ARG A 90 0.11 -7.99 14.15
N THR A 91 -0.48 -8.14 12.98
CA THR A 91 0.09 -9.02 11.96
C THR A 91 1.55 -8.66 11.67
N TYR A 92 1.86 -7.38 11.67
CA TYR A 92 3.21 -6.91 11.36
C TYR A 92 4.00 -6.50 12.58
N ASN A 93 3.47 -6.79 13.76
CA ASN A 93 4.16 -6.47 15.02
C ASN A 93 4.37 -4.97 15.20
N LEU A 94 3.41 -4.19 14.75
CA LEU A 94 3.45 -2.74 14.81
C LEU A 94 2.48 -2.15 15.84
N HIS A 95 1.95 -2.98 16.71
CA HIS A 95 0.85 -2.59 17.58
C HIS A 95 1.29 -1.91 18.87
N LYS A 96 2.54 -1.64 19.05
CA LYS A 96 3.03 -1.00 20.28
C LYS A 96 2.72 0.46 20.37
#